data_5321f2e68c750cdad4738f914e3421f5
#
_entry.id   5321f2e68c750cdad4738f914e3421f5
#
_cell.length_a   1.000
_cell.length_b   1.000
_cell.length_c   1.000
_cell.angle_alpha   90.00
_cell.angle_beta   90.00
_cell.angle_gamma   90.00
#
_symmetry.space_group_name_H-M   'P 1'
#
loop_
_entity.id
_entity.type
_entity.pdbx_description
1 polymer ?
#
loop_
_entity_poly.entity_id
_entity_poly.type
_entity_poly.pdbx_seq_one_letter_code
_entity_poly.pdbx_strand_id
1 'polypeptide(L)'
;MKIAALKETAAGERRVSATPETVKKFVALGATVAVEAGAGEAASFADADYAQAGATLGSRAEVLADADIVLGVQGPDPDSLPGLKQGAWIAASLNPFGERARVGRYAALGAEALAMEFMPRITRAQSMDILSSQSNLAGYKAVLDAAAEYDRAFPMMMTAAGTVSAAKVFVMGVGVAGLQAIATARRLGAQVSATDVRAATKEQILSLGAKPIFVENVQGIEGEGTGGYATEMSDEYKAAQAELVSSHIAKQDIVITTALIPGRPAPRLISDAQVASMKPGSVIVDLAVEQGGNVEGAVAGEVVTRHGVKIVGHRNVPSRLAADASALFARNLFNFLSAFWDKEAGKPVLDDEIGNAIRLTQGGKVVNERLLG
;
A
#
# COMPACT_ATOMS: atom_id res chain seq x y z
N MET A 1 28.28 4.00 -10.77
CA MET A 1 27.06 4.67 -10.32
C MET A 1 26.86 4.43 -8.84
N LYS A 2 26.51 5.46 -8.07
CA LYS A 2 26.26 5.36 -6.62
C LYS A 2 24.75 5.40 -6.34
N ILE A 3 24.27 4.40 -5.61
CA ILE A 3 22.90 4.28 -5.11
C ILE A 3 22.92 4.54 -3.61
N ALA A 4 22.10 5.47 -3.15
CA ALA A 4 21.93 5.85 -1.75
C ALA A 4 20.59 5.36 -1.23
N ALA A 5 20.58 4.64 -0.10
CA ALA A 5 19.37 4.28 0.63
C ALA A 5 19.32 5.04 1.95
N LEU A 6 18.27 5.84 2.14
CA LEU A 6 18.13 6.71 3.31
C LEU A 6 17.35 6.02 4.43
N LYS A 7 17.61 6.46 5.66
CA LYS A 7 16.75 6.17 6.80
C LYS A 7 15.46 6.98 6.69
N GLU A 8 14.34 6.32 6.81
CA GLU A 8 13.04 6.98 6.80
C GLU A 8 12.83 7.83 8.05
N THR A 9 12.23 9.00 7.86
CA THR A 9 11.98 9.97 8.93
C THR A 9 10.50 10.29 9.12
N ALA A 10 9.64 9.81 8.22
CA ALA A 10 8.20 9.99 8.33
C ALA A 10 7.64 9.27 9.56
N ALA A 11 6.72 9.91 10.26
CA ALA A 11 6.11 9.34 11.47
C ALA A 11 5.44 8.00 11.17
N GLY A 12 5.78 6.97 11.94
CA GLY A 12 5.23 5.62 11.78
C GLY A 12 5.82 4.82 10.61
N GLU A 13 6.79 5.37 9.85
CA GLU A 13 7.49 4.61 8.82
C GLU A 13 8.63 3.80 9.44
N ARG A 14 8.55 2.50 9.27
CA ARG A 14 9.52 1.54 9.81
C ARG A 14 10.23 0.74 8.70
N ARG A 15 9.77 0.90 7.46
CA ARG A 15 10.36 0.20 6.30
C ARG A 15 11.66 0.87 5.88
N VAL A 16 12.42 0.15 5.07
CA VAL A 16 13.62 0.65 4.40
C VAL A 16 13.57 0.28 2.91
N SER A 17 14.09 1.17 2.07
CA SER A 17 14.04 1.04 0.61
C SER A 17 15.06 0.06 0.01
N ALA A 18 16.05 -0.35 0.78
CA ALA A 18 17.04 -1.36 0.40
C ALA A 18 17.25 -2.36 1.54
N THR A 19 17.41 -3.63 1.22
CA THR A 19 17.75 -4.70 2.16
C THR A 19 19.13 -5.26 1.85
N PRO A 20 19.82 -5.98 2.77
CA PRO A 20 21.08 -6.63 2.47
C PRO A 20 21.03 -7.51 1.21
N GLU A 21 19.88 -8.18 0.96
CA GLU A 21 19.67 -8.96 -0.26
C GLU A 21 19.75 -8.09 -1.53
N THR A 22 19.02 -6.97 -1.55
CA THR A 22 19.00 -6.08 -2.72
C THR A 22 20.32 -5.33 -2.90
N VAL A 23 21.00 -4.99 -1.81
CA VAL A 23 22.37 -4.43 -1.86
C VAL A 23 23.31 -5.37 -2.59
N LYS A 24 23.35 -6.66 -2.24
CA LYS A 24 24.19 -7.65 -2.96
C LYS A 24 23.88 -7.68 -4.46
N LYS A 25 22.60 -7.57 -4.82
CA LYS A 25 22.17 -7.58 -6.21
C LYS A 25 22.59 -6.30 -6.95
N PHE A 26 22.50 -5.13 -6.34
CA PHE A 26 22.97 -3.87 -6.93
C PHE A 26 24.50 -3.87 -7.10
N VAL A 27 25.24 -4.37 -6.11
CA VAL A 27 26.70 -4.52 -6.20
C VAL A 27 27.07 -5.47 -7.34
N ALA A 28 26.32 -6.56 -7.54
CA ALA A 28 26.52 -7.48 -8.65
C ALA A 28 26.25 -6.85 -10.04
N LEU A 29 25.41 -5.80 -10.11
CA LEU A 29 25.21 -5.00 -11.32
C LEU A 29 26.34 -3.98 -11.57
N GLY A 30 27.31 -3.86 -10.64
CA GLY A 30 28.40 -2.88 -10.71
C GLY A 30 28.11 -1.53 -10.07
N ALA A 31 27.00 -1.40 -9.31
CA ALA A 31 26.73 -0.20 -8.55
C ALA A 31 27.51 -0.17 -7.23
N THR A 32 27.86 1.04 -6.78
CA THR A 32 28.29 1.29 -5.41
C THR A 32 27.04 1.62 -4.59
N VAL A 33 26.85 0.96 -3.46
CA VAL A 33 25.67 1.18 -2.60
C VAL A 33 26.11 1.79 -1.28
N ALA A 34 25.47 2.89 -0.89
CA ALA A 34 25.64 3.53 0.40
C ALA A 34 24.31 3.51 1.16
N VAL A 35 24.32 3.11 2.41
CA VAL A 35 23.14 3.01 3.26
C VAL A 35 23.35 3.90 4.48
N GLU A 36 22.36 4.73 4.80
CA GLU A 36 22.39 5.55 6.01
C GLU A 36 22.38 4.65 7.25
N ALA A 37 23.29 4.91 8.20
CA ALA A 37 23.44 4.11 9.40
C ALA A 37 22.13 4.03 10.18
N GLY A 38 21.76 2.82 10.60
CA GLY A 38 20.52 2.54 11.29
C GLY A 38 19.26 2.55 10.39
N ALA A 39 19.38 2.64 9.07
CA ALA A 39 18.22 2.71 8.17
C ALA A 39 17.35 1.45 8.23
N GLY A 40 17.96 0.28 8.43
CA GLY A 40 17.25 -1.01 8.46
C GLY A 40 16.77 -1.46 9.84
N GLU A 41 17.19 -0.80 10.92
CA GLU A 41 16.94 -1.27 12.29
C GLU A 41 15.46 -1.52 12.61
N ALA A 42 14.58 -0.58 12.24
CA ALA A 42 13.15 -0.71 12.48
C ALA A 42 12.47 -1.85 11.67
N ALA A 43 13.15 -2.34 10.62
CA ALA A 43 12.75 -3.48 9.81
C ALA A 43 13.56 -4.75 10.12
N SER A 44 14.33 -4.77 11.22
CA SER A 44 15.13 -5.91 11.68
C SER A 44 16.31 -6.26 10.74
N PHE A 45 16.87 -5.28 10.04
CA PHE A 45 18.11 -5.41 9.27
C PHE A 45 19.22 -4.63 9.96
N ALA A 46 20.25 -5.33 10.42
CA ALA A 46 21.36 -4.71 11.13
C ALA A 46 22.37 -4.05 10.16
N ASP A 47 23.04 -3.00 10.59
CA ASP A 47 24.08 -2.32 9.81
C ASP A 47 25.20 -3.28 9.37
N ALA A 48 25.56 -4.25 10.22
CA ALA A 48 26.55 -5.27 9.90
C ALA A 48 26.15 -6.12 8.68
N ASP A 49 24.88 -6.42 8.50
CA ASP A 49 24.37 -7.20 7.37
C ASP A 49 24.49 -6.41 6.05
N TYR A 50 24.25 -5.09 6.11
CA TYR A 50 24.48 -4.21 4.96
C TYR A 50 25.96 -4.12 4.58
N ALA A 51 26.84 -3.97 5.56
CA ALA A 51 28.27 -3.97 5.33
C ALA A 51 28.76 -5.30 4.72
N GLN A 52 28.28 -6.43 5.22
CA GLN A 52 28.58 -7.76 4.68
C GLN A 52 28.02 -7.93 3.25
N ALA A 53 26.92 -7.26 2.93
CA ALA A 53 26.35 -7.25 1.59
C ALA A 53 27.12 -6.39 0.58
N GLY A 54 28.08 -5.60 1.03
CA GLY A 54 28.93 -4.74 0.22
C GLY A 54 28.50 -3.27 0.18
N ALA A 55 27.61 -2.83 1.09
CA ALA A 55 27.27 -1.42 1.24
C ALA A 55 28.33 -0.69 2.10
N THR A 56 28.51 0.59 1.82
CA THR A 56 29.15 1.53 2.75
C THR A 56 28.10 2.14 3.65
N LEU A 57 28.39 2.25 4.95
CA LEU A 57 27.52 2.88 5.92
C LEU A 57 28.04 4.28 6.24
N GLY A 58 27.14 5.22 6.47
CA GLY A 58 27.52 6.58 6.84
C GLY A 58 26.36 7.42 7.32
N SER A 59 26.66 8.65 7.66
CA SER A 59 25.64 9.68 7.90
C SER A 59 24.88 10.00 6.62
N ARG A 60 23.72 10.63 6.72
CA ARG A 60 22.92 11.06 5.56
C ARG A 60 23.74 11.88 4.55
N ALA A 61 24.56 12.81 5.02
CA ALA A 61 25.40 13.64 4.17
C ALA A 61 26.45 12.82 3.39
N GLU A 62 27.09 11.85 4.04
CA GLU A 62 28.08 10.96 3.42
C GLU A 62 27.44 10.01 2.38
N VAL A 63 26.24 9.53 2.70
CA VAL A 63 25.48 8.66 1.80
C VAL A 63 25.01 9.42 0.57
N LEU A 64 24.55 10.66 0.72
CA LEU A 64 24.09 11.52 -0.38
C LEU A 64 25.22 12.07 -1.24
N ALA A 65 26.44 12.22 -0.70
CA ALA A 65 27.57 12.75 -1.45
C ALA A 65 27.77 11.94 -2.75
N ASP A 66 27.73 12.63 -3.89
CA ASP A 66 27.87 12.05 -5.25
C ASP A 66 26.83 10.94 -5.60
N ALA A 67 25.72 10.84 -4.87
CA ALA A 67 24.68 9.88 -5.19
C ALA A 67 24.02 10.19 -6.55
N ASP A 68 23.96 9.18 -7.40
CA ASP A 68 23.25 9.24 -8.69
C ASP A 68 21.78 8.87 -8.54
N ILE A 69 21.46 7.97 -7.61
CA ILE A 69 20.10 7.51 -7.30
C ILE A 69 19.92 7.50 -5.79
N VAL A 70 18.84 8.12 -5.33
CA VAL A 70 18.37 8.07 -3.94
C VAL A 70 17.13 7.21 -3.89
N LEU A 71 17.18 6.14 -3.08
CA LEU A 71 16.05 5.27 -2.80
C LEU A 71 15.40 5.67 -1.48
N GLY A 72 14.10 5.80 -1.48
CA GLY A 72 13.26 5.98 -0.30
C GLY A 72 12.03 5.08 -0.34
N VAL A 73 11.43 4.83 0.80
CA VAL A 73 10.08 4.26 0.89
C VAL A 73 9.07 5.37 0.68
N GLN A 74 9.19 6.44 1.45
CA GLN A 74 8.45 7.69 1.29
C GLN A 74 9.33 8.73 0.59
N GLY A 75 8.69 9.71 -0.05
CA GLY A 75 9.42 10.84 -0.60
C GLY A 75 10.19 11.59 0.49
N PRO A 76 11.52 11.67 0.43
CA PRO A 76 12.32 12.36 1.46
C PRO A 76 12.01 13.86 1.47
N ASP A 77 12.11 14.50 2.64
CA ASP A 77 12.02 15.96 2.71
C ASP A 77 13.16 16.59 1.90
N PRO A 78 12.87 17.49 0.94
CA PRO A 78 13.90 18.17 0.16
C PRO A 78 14.98 18.89 0.99
N ASP A 79 14.64 19.41 2.18
CA ASP A 79 15.61 20.03 3.10
C ASP A 79 16.57 19.01 3.71
N SER A 80 16.20 17.73 3.70
CA SER A 80 17.05 16.65 4.17
C SER A 80 18.00 16.09 3.09
N LEU A 81 18.08 16.72 1.92
CA LEU A 81 18.89 16.32 0.77
C LEU A 81 20.00 17.35 0.44
N PRO A 82 20.81 17.79 1.41
CA PRO A 82 21.85 18.77 1.14
C PRO A 82 22.89 18.21 0.19
N GLY A 83 23.27 19.02 -0.82
CA GLY A 83 24.31 18.64 -1.78
C GLY A 83 23.90 17.53 -2.76
N LEU A 84 22.60 17.28 -2.93
CA LEU A 84 22.12 16.33 -3.93
C LEU A 84 22.64 16.70 -5.33
N LYS A 85 23.19 15.73 -6.03
CA LYS A 85 23.72 15.91 -7.38
C LYS A 85 22.65 16.33 -8.36
N GLN A 86 22.95 17.27 -9.24
CA GLN A 86 22.05 17.67 -10.33
C GLN A 86 21.74 16.46 -11.23
N GLY A 87 20.45 16.27 -11.51
CA GLY A 87 19.98 15.13 -12.29
C GLY A 87 19.96 13.80 -11.52
N ALA A 88 20.25 13.79 -10.22
CA ALA A 88 20.10 12.60 -9.41
C ALA A 88 18.62 12.15 -9.36
N TRP A 89 18.40 10.84 -9.42
CA TRP A 89 17.06 10.28 -9.31
C TRP A 89 16.65 10.15 -7.84
N ILE A 90 15.37 10.43 -7.57
CA ILE A 90 14.71 10.09 -6.30
C ILE A 90 13.61 9.08 -6.63
N ALA A 91 13.81 7.81 -6.30
CA ALA A 91 12.83 6.75 -6.56
C ALA A 91 12.18 6.30 -5.24
N ALA A 92 10.90 6.61 -5.06
CA ALA A 92 10.13 6.36 -3.85
C ALA A 92 8.62 6.43 -4.11
N SER A 93 7.80 6.17 -3.09
CA SER A 93 6.40 6.59 -3.07
C SER A 93 6.35 8.08 -2.73
N LEU A 94 5.99 8.93 -3.69
CA LEU A 94 6.13 10.38 -3.60
C LEU A 94 4.83 11.10 -3.23
N ASN A 95 3.67 10.41 -3.30
CA ASN A 95 2.34 10.98 -3.09
C ASN A 95 2.11 12.29 -3.87
N PRO A 96 2.31 12.31 -5.20
CA PRO A 96 2.42 13.55 -5.96
C PRO A 96 1.14 14.39 -6.00
N PHE A 97 -0.04 13.79 -5.81
CA PHE A 97 -1.29 14.54 -5.72
C PHE A 97 -1.46 15.26 -4.39
N GLY A 98 -1.06 14.62 -3.28
CA GLY A 98 -1.12 15.21 -1.94
C GLY A 98 0.06 16.14 -1.63
N GLU A 99 1.20 15.95 -2.31
CA GLU A 99 2.46 16.60 -1.99
C GLU A 99 3.03 17.43 -3.17
N ARG A 100 2.17 18.13 -3.90
CA ARG A 100 2.56 18.93 -5.08
C ARG A 100 3.68 19.93 -4.77
N ALA A 101 3.64 20.56 -3.59
CA ALA A 101 4.70 21.50 -3.17
C ALA A 101 6.07 20.83 -3.05
N ARG A 102 6.12 19.61 -2.48
CA ARG A 102 7.34 18.81 -2.38
C ARG A 102 7.89 18.44 -3.75
N VAL A 103 7.03 18.06 -4.70
CA VAL A 103 7.44 17.78 -6.09
C VAL A 103 8.07 19.01 -6.73
N GLY A 104 7.50 20.22 -6.55
CA GLY A 104 8.08 21.47 -7.01
C GLY A 104 9.46 21.75 -6.41
N ARG A 105 9.67 21.39 -5.14
CA ARG A 105 10.97 21.52 -4.47
C ARG A 105 12.01 20.53 -5.00
N TYR A 106 11.63 19.30 -5.39
CA TYR A 106 12.53 18.38 -6.08
C TYR A 106 12.98 18.95 -7.44
N ALA A 107 12.05 19.55 -8.19
CA ALA A 107 12.42 20.25 -9.42
C ALA A 107 13.41 21.39 -9.17
N ALA A 108 13.18 22.22 -8.15
CA ALA A 108 14.09 23.31 -7.78
C ALA A 108 15.48 22.82 -7.36
N LEU A 109 15.60 21.64 -6.74
CA LEU A 109 16.87 20.98 -6.44
C LEU A 109 17.55 20.41 -7.70
N GLY A 110 16.88 20.39 -8.84
CA GLY A 110 17.38 19.76 -10.06
C GLY A 110 17.36 18.24 -10.04
N ALA A 111 16.59 17.64 -9.13
CA ALA A 111 16.40 16.19 -9.05
C ALA A 111 15.40 15.69 -10.10
N GLU A 112 15.56 14.44 -10.54
CA GLU A 112 14.54 13.70 -11.28
C GLU A 112 13.76 12.83 -10.31
N ALA A 113 12.57 13.29 -9.91
CA ALA A 113 11.69 12.57 -9.00
C ALA A 113 10.88 11.52 -9.78
N LEU A 114 10.97 10.26 -9.34
CA LEU A 114 10.30 9.11 -9.95
C LEU A 114 9.27 8.55 -8.95
N ALA A 115 7.99 8.78 -9.25
CA ALA A 115 6.88 8.29 -8.42
C ALA A 115 6.60 6.83 -8.72
N MET A 116 7.09 5.93 -7.88
CA MET A 116 6.93 4.49 -8.07
C MET A 116 5.47 4.03 -8.01
N GLU A 117 4.59 4.77 -7.35
CA GLU A 117 3.15 4.53 -7.35
C GLU A 117 2.46 4.85 -8.67
N PHE A 118 3.14 5.52 -9.60
CA PHE A 118 2.67 5.75 -10.97
C PHE A 118 3.12 4.67 -11.95
N MET A 119 3.80 3.62 -11.46
CA MET A 119 4.18 2.48 -12.30
C MET A 119 2.96 1.94 -13.06
N PRO A 120 3.01 1.87 -14.40
CA PRO A 120 1.87 1.41 -15.18
C PRO A 120 1.60 -0.07 -14.93
N ARG A 121 0.31 -0.43 -14.92
CA ARG A 121 -0.14 -1.82 -14.71
C ARG A 121 -0.06 -2.65 -16.00
N ILE A 122 1.14 -2.82 -16.50
CA ILE A 122 1.46 -3.65 -17.68
C ILE A 122 2.26 -4.88 -17.25
N THR A 123 2.23 -5.93 -18.03
CA THR A 123 2.83 -7.23 -17.65
C THR A 123 4.29 -7.12 -17.24
N ARG A 124 5.10 -6.36 -18.00
CA ARG A 124 6.55 -6.20 -17.71
C ARG A 124 6.86 -5.38 -16.45
N ALA A 125 5.90 -4.59 -15.96
CA ALA A 125 6.05 -3.74 -14.77
C ALA A 125 5.47 -4.36 -13.49
N GLN A 126 4.82 -5.52 -13.55
CA GLN A 126 4.18 -6.15 -12.39
C GLN A 126 5.15 -6.37 -11.21
N SER A 127 6.40 -6.75 -11.49
CA SER A 127 7.41 -6.96 -10.45
C SER A 127 7.95 -5.65 -9.84
N MET A 128 7.61 -4.50 -10.44
CA MET A 128 8.02 -3.16 -10.01
C MET A 128 6.90 -2.44 -9.23
N ASP A 129 5.70 -3.03 -9.15
CA ASP A 129 4.49 -2.45 -8.57
C ASP A 129 4.55 -2.45 -7.03
N ILE A 130 4.94 -1.31 -6.46
CA ILE A 130 4.98 -1.10 -5.01
C ILE A 130 3.59 -1.10 -4.38
N LEU A 131 2.56 -0.66 -5.12
CA LEU A 131 1.20 -0.60 -4.57
C LEU A 131 0.65 -2.00 -4.33
N SER A 132 0.82 -2.91 -5.28
CA SER A 132 0.36 -4.29 -5.13
C SER A 132 1.10 -5.04 -4.03
N SER A 133 2.43 -4.92 -3.94
CA SER A 133 3.21 -5.61 -2.91
C SER A 133 2.83 -5.17 -1.50
N GLN A 134 2.64 -3.86 -1.30
CA GLN A 134 2.30 -3.29 0.00
C GLN A 134 0.82 -3.51 0.35
N SER A 135 -0.09 -3.38 -0.62
CA SER A 135 -1.53 -3.66 -0.40
C SER A 135 -1.79 -5.11 -0.01
N ASN A 136 -1.04 -6.05 -0.57
CA ASN A 136 -1.13 -7.46 -0.18
C ASN A 136 -0.88 -7.63 1.32
N LEU A 137 0.22 -7.06 1.82
CA LEU A 137 0.56 -7.10 3.25
C LEU A 137 -0.45 -6.34 4.12
N ALA A 138 -1.00 -5.22 3.62
CA ALA A 138 -2.05 -4.48 4.32
C ALA A 138 -3.31 -5.33 4.51
N GLY A 139 -3.74 -6.05 3.48
CA GLY A 139 -4.88 -6.97 3.56
C GLY A 139 -4.68 -8.11 4.56
N TYR A 140 -3.49 -8.70 4.57
CA TYR A 140 -3.10 -9.70 5.57
C TYR A 140 -3.14 -9.12 6.99
N LYS A 141 -2.48 -7.97 7.20
CA LYS A 141 -2.37 -7.34 8.52
C LYS A 141 -3.73 -6.87 9.05
N ALA A 142 -4.62 -6.39 8.18
CA ALA A 142 -5.98 -5.99 8.57
C ALA A 142 -6.75 -7.13 9.25
N VAL A 143 -6.62 -8.35 8.74
CA VAL A 143 -7.27 -9.52 9.36
C VAL A 143 -6.66 -9.84 10.72
N LEU A 144 -5.32 -9.74 10.86
CA LEU A 144 -4.66 -9.97 12.15
C LEU A 144 -5.00 -8.87 13.16
N ASP A 145 -5.11 -7.62 12.73
CA ASP A 145 -5.54 -6.52 13.58
C ASP A 145 -7.00 -6.70 14.03
N ALA A 146 -7.88 -7.13 13.10
CA ALA A 146 -9.24 -7.49 13.46
C ALA A 146 -9.28 -8.63 14.48
N ALA A 147 -8.45 -9.66 14.31
CA ALA A 147 -8.38 -10.80 15.22
C ALA A 147 -7.88 -10.41 16.61
N ALA A 148 -6.94 -9.45 16.68
CA ALA A 148 -6.41 -8.94 17.95
C ALA A 148 -7.45 -8.11 18.74
N GLU A 149 -8.33 -7.41 18.03
CA GLU A 149 -9.39 -6.58 18.63
C GLU A 149 -10.71 -7.33 18.87
N TYR A 150 -10.90 -8.49 18.23
CA TYR A 150 -12.11 -9.30 18.33
C TYR A 150 -11.98 -10.25 19.52
N ASP A 151 -12.82 -10.06 20.53
CA ASP A 151 -12.77 -10.81 21.80
C ASP A 151 -13.33 -12.24 21.67
N ARG A 152 -13.30 -12.84 20.47
CA ARG A 152 -13.81 -14.19 20.18
C ARG A 152 -12.90 -14.92 19.19
N ALA A 153 -13.08 -16.23 19.08
CA ALA A 153 -12.31 -17.05 18.13
C ALA A 153 -12.77 -16.86 16.68
N PHE A 154 -11.84 -16.98 15.75
CA PHE A 154 -12.13 -16.97 14.30
C PHE A 154 -12.69 -18.31 13.82
N PRO A 155 -12.05 -19.47 14.10
CA PRO A 155 -12.54 -20.75 13.62
C PRO A 155 -13.72 -21.28 14.47
N MET A 156 -14.51 -22.15 13.88
CA MET A 156 -15.39 -23.00 14.63
C MET A 156 -14.58 -23.97 15.48
N MET A 157 -14.95 -24.10 16.75
CA MET A 157 -14.33 -25.06 17.68
C MET A 157 -15.40 -25.86 18.43
N MET A 158 -15.16 -27.12 18.62
CA MET A 158 -16.02 -28.01 19.41
C MET A 158 -15.30 -28.41 20.69
N THR A 159 -15.96 -28.22 21.83
CA THR A 159 -15.45 -28.64 23.14
C THR A 159 -16.52 -29.43 23.87
N ALA A 160 -16.15 -30.14 24.95
CA ALA A 160 -17.12 -30.81 25.81
C ALA A 160 -18.15 -29.84 26.44
N ALA A 161 -17.79 -28.56 26.57
CA ALA A 161 -18.67 -27.50 27.08
C ALA A 161 -19.60 -26.87 26.01
N GLY A 162 -19.40 -27.21 24.75
CA GLY A 162 -20.21 -26.72 23.64
C GLY A 162 -19.39 -26.26 22.43
N THR A 163 -20.07 -25.64 21.46
CA THR A 163 -19.51 -25.20 20.17
C THR A 163 -19.31 -23.71 20.17
N VAL A 164 -18.12 -23.27 19.74
CA VAL A 164 -17.82 -21.88 19.37
C VAL A 164 -18.07 -21.75 17.87
N SER A 165 -18.95 -20.83 17.47
CA SER A 165 -19.24 -20.58 16.05
C SER A 165 -18.09 -19.83 15.37
N ALA A 166 -17.87 -20.14 14.08
CA ALA A 166 -16.91 -19.39 13.28
C ALA A 166 -17.30 -17.91 13.15
N ALA A 167 -16.32 -17.02 13.18
CA ALA A 167 -16.51 -15.59 12.91
C ALA A 167 -17.01 -15.35 11.48
N LYS A 168 -17.91 -14.39 11.32
CA LYS A 168 -18.42 -13.93 10.02
C LYS A 168 -17.66 -12.67 9.63
N VAL A 169 -16.89 -12.77 8.55
CA VAL A 169 -16.07 -11.67 8.03
C VAL A 169 -16.63 -11.17 6.70
N PHE A 170 -16.82 -9.86 6.59
CA PHE A 170 -17.26 -9.21 5.37
C PHE A 170 -16.18 -8.27 4.85
N VAL A 171 -15.73 -8.46 3.61
CA VAL A 171 -14.70 -7.63 2.97
C VAL A 171 -15.37 -6.75 1.91
N MET A 172 -15.18 -5.45 2.03
CA MET A 172 -15.70 -4.44 1.11
C MET A 172 -14.56 -3.80 0.31
N GLY A 173 -14.54 -4.10 -0.97
CA GLY A 173 -13.43 -3.82 -1.88
C GLY A 173 -12.56 -5.08 -2.09
N VAL A 174 -12.51 -5.54 -3.36
CA VAL A 174 -11.84 -6.79 -3.74
C VAL A 174 -10.68 -6.50 -4.70
N GLY A 175 -9.87 -5.48 -4.35
CA GLY A 175 -8.55 -5.27 -4.91
C GLY A 175 -7.52 -6.19 -4.26
N VAL A 176 -6.23 -5.92 -4.46
CA VAL A 176 -5.13 -6.73 -3.91
C VAL A 176 -5.26 -6.93 -2.40
N ALA A 177 -5.52 -5.85 -1.65
CA ALA A 177 -5.71 -5.92 -0.20
C ALA A 177 -6.94 -6.76 0.19
N GLY A 178 -8.07 -6.55 -0.49
CA GLY A 178 -9.31 -7.28 -0.22
C GLY A 178 -9.18 -8.78 -0.52
N LEU A 179 -8.59 -9.15 -1.64
CA LEU A 179 -8.33 -10.55 -1.98
C LEU A 179 -7.46 -11.24 -0.94
N GLN A 180 -6.39 -10.56 -0.48
CA GLN A 180 -5.53 -11.11 0.56
C GLN A 180 -6.24 -11.18 1.92
N ALA A 181 -7.08 -10.20 2.26
CA ALA A 181 -7.90 -10.24 3.47
C ALA A 181 -8.85 -11.44 3.45
N ILE A 182 -9.54 -11.69 2.32
CA ILE A 182 -10.39 -12.87 2.13
C ILE A 182 -9.59 -14.15 2.36
N ALA A 183 -8.45 -14.29 1.69
CA ALA A 183 -7.60 -15.48 1.79
C ALA A 183 -7.12 -15.71 3.23
N THR A 184 -6.72 -14.65 3.92
CA THR A 184 -6.21 -14.71 5.30
C THR A 184 -7.33 -15.08 6.28
N ALA A 185 -8.49 -14.41 6.22
CA ALA A 185 -9.63 -14.69 7.09
C ALA A 185 -10.13 -16.14 6.90
N ARG A 186 -10.14 -16.64 5.66
CA ARG A 186 -10.46 -18.04 5.35
C ARG A 186 -9.48 -19.01 6.00
N ARG A 187 -8.18 -18.74 5.91
CA ARG A 187 -7.13 -19.56 6.56
C ARG A 187 -7.27 -19.58 8.09
N LEU A 188 -7.75 -18.50 8.69
CA LEU A 188 -8.05 -18.45 10.13
C LEU A 188 -9.37 -19.15 10.49
N GLY A 189 -10.10 -19.69 9.53
CA GLY A 189 -11.32 -20.46 9.74
C GLY A 189 -12.61 -19.64 9.81
N ALA A 190 -12.60 -18.39 9.39
CA ALA A 190 -13.78 -17.55 9.31
C ALA A 190 -14.70 -17.95 8.14
N GLN A 191 -16.00 -17.65 8.28
CA GLN A 191 -16.94 -17.61 7.17
C GLN A 191 -16.85 -16.24 6.50
N VAL A 192 -16.36 -16.20 5.26
CA VAL A 192 -16.06 -14.94 4.57
C VAL A 192 -17.05 -14.67 3.45
N SER A 193 -17.54 -13.44 3.42
CA SER A 193 -18.28 -12.85 2.30
C SER A 193 -17.57 -11.58 1.83
N ALA A 194 -17.79 -11.19 0.57
CA ALA A 194 -17.17 -9.99 0.04
C ALA A 194 -18.02 -9.32 -1.02
N THR A 195 -17.80 -8.02 -1.19
CA THR A 195 -18.46 -7.20 -2.23
C THR A 195 -17.45 -6.27 -2.90
N ASP A 196 -17.72 -5.98 -4.15
CA ASP A 196 -17.02 -4.96 -4.94
C ASP A 196 -18.02 -4.34 -5.92
N VAL A 197 -17.71 -3.17 -6.45
CA VAL A 197 -18.54 -2.55 -7.51
C VAL A 197 -18.30 -3.19 -8.88
N ARG A 198 -17.16 -3.84 -9.08
CA ARG A 198 -16.78 -4.50 -10.34
C ARG A 198 -17.31 -5.93 -10.40
N ALA A 199 -18.18 -6.21 -11.36
CA ALA A 199 -18.80 -7.54 -11.50
C ALA A 199 -17.77 -8.67 -11.73
N ALA A 200 -16.66 -8.38 -12.41
CA ALA A 200 -15.58 -9.35 -12.67
C ALA A 200 -14.95 -9.93 -11.40
N THR A 201 -15.06 -9.26 -10.25
CA THR A 201 -14.50 -9.73 -8.97
C THR A 201 -15.29 -10.89 -8.35
N LYS A 202 -16.52 -11.18 -8.82
CA LYS A 202 -17.34 -12.31 -8.32
C LYS A 202 -16.61 -13.65 -8.42
N GLU A 203 -15.98 -13.91 -9.56
CA GLU A 203 -15.24 -15.16 -9.79
C GLU A 203 -14.01 -15.24 -8.89
N GLN A 204 -13.33 -14.11 -8.67
CA GLN A 204 -12.17 -14.05 -7.77
C GLN A 204 -12.56 -14.35 -6.32
N ILE A 205 -13.70 -13.81 -5.85
CA ILE A 205 -14.25 -14.08 -4.52
C ILE A 205 -14.57 -15.57 -4.37
N LEU A 206 -15.26 -16.15 -5.34
CA LEU A 206 -15.60 -17.57 -5.35
C LEU A 206 -14.37 -18.48 -5.37
N SER A 207 -13.35 -18.12 -6.16
CA SER A 207 -12.09 -18.89 -6.24
C SER A 207 -11.34 -18.97 -4.90
N LEU A 208 -11.51 -17.96 -4.04
CA LEU A 208 -10.98 -17.95 -2.68
C LEU A 208 -11.90 -18.63 -1.65
N GLY A 209 -13.03 -19.21 -2.09
CA GLY A 209 -13.99 -19.89 -1.23
C GLY A 209 -14.83 -18.96 -0.36
N ALA A 210 -14.96 -17.70 -0.74
CA ALA A 210 -15.83 -16.72 -0.08
C ALA A 210 -17.16 -16.56 -0.83
N LYS A 211 -18.17 -16.02 -0.16
CA LYS A 211 -19.50 -15.76 -0.74
C LYS A 211 -19.54 -14.36 -1.34
N PRO A 212 -19.81 -14.19 -2.64
CA PRO A 212 -20.02 -12.89 -3.24
C PRO A 212 -21.38 -12.30 -2.80
N ILE A 213 -21.37 -11.01 -2.45
CA ILE A 213 -22.54 -10.23 -2.07
C ILE A 213 -22.64 -9.04 -3.03
N PHE A 214 -23.56 -9.11 -3.99
CA PHE A 214 -23.70 -8.11 -5.06
C PHE A 214 -25.15 -7.70 -5.23
N VAL A 215 -25.37 -6.49 -5.74
CA VAL A 215 -26.68 -6.01 -6.15
C VAL A 215 -27.13 -6.79 -7.38
N GLU A 216 -28.30 -7.42 -7.31
CA GLU A 216 -28.75 -8.35 -8.36
C GLU A 216 -29.56 -7.69 -9.47
N ASN A 217 -30.25 -6.59 -9.24
CA ASN A 217 -31.25 -6.04 -10.16
C ASN A 217 -30.92 -4.66 -10.74
N VAL A 218 -29.70 -4.16 -10.54
CA VAL A 218 -29.24 -2.90 -11.11
C VAL A 218 -27.96 -3.22 -11.90
N GLN A 219 -27.90 -2.79 -13.17
CA GLN A 219 -26.68 -2.96 -13.94
C GLN A 219 -25.53 -2.20 -13.26
N GLY A 220 -24.59 -2.96 -12.73
CA GLY A 220 -23.33 -2.44 -12.28
C GLY A 220 -22.47 -2.00 -13.47
N ILE A 221 -21.39 -1.28 -13.19
CA ILE A 221 -20.42 -0.95 -14.25
C ILE A 221 -19.78 -2.24 -14.76
N GLU A 222 -19.98 -2.55 -16.03
CA GLU A 222 -19.19 -3.53 -16.74
C GLU A 222 -17.87 -2.86 -17.12
N GLY A 223 -16.81 -3.26 -16.44
CA GLY A 223 -15.45 -2.87 -16.78
C GLY A 223 -14.66 -2.20 -15.65
N GLU A 224 -13.37 -2.43 -15.70
CA GLU A 224 -12.41 -1.75 -14.86
C GLU A 224 -12.18 -0.34 -15.43
N GLY A 225 -12.23 0.68 -14.56
CA GLY A 225 -11.73 2.01 -14.89
C GLY A 225 -10.22 1.97 -15.18
N THR A 226 -9.67 3.04 -15.68
CA THR A 226 -8.24 3.15 -15.99
C THR A 226 -7.40 2.76 -14.76
N GLY A 227 -6.54 1.76 -14.92
CA GLY A 227 -5.67 1.26 -13.85
C GLY A 227 -6.31 0.28 -12.86
N GLY A 228 -7.45 -0.38 -13.20
CA GLY A 228 -8.08 -1.41 -12.36
C GLY A 228 -8.83 -0.87 -11.15
N TYR A 229 -9.14 0.42 -11.11
CA TYR A 229 -10.00 1.04 -10.10
C TYR A 229 -11.43 1.17 -10.61
N ALA A 230 -12.39 1.15 -9.66
CA ALA A 230 -13.80 1.34 -9.98
C ALA A 230 -14.09 2.76 -10.47
N THR A 231 -14.99 2.89 -11.45
CA THR A 231 -15.55 4.17 -11.88
C THR A 231 -16.68 4.60 -10.95
N GLU A 232 -17.13 5.86 -11.06
CA GLU A 232 -18.23 6.38 -10.26
C GLU A 232 -19.57 5.72 -10.65
N MET A 233 -20.33 5.28 -9.64
CA MET A 233 -21.57 4.52 -9.81
C MET A 233 -22.80 5.45 -9.89
N SER A 234 -23.87 4.96 -10.54
CA SER A 234 -25.17 5.65 -10.55
C SER A 234 -25.74 5.76 -9.13
N ASP A 235 -26.57 6.77 -8.91
CA ASP A 235 -27.21 6.97 -7.59
C ASP A 235 -28.16 5.82 -7.24
N GLU A 236 -28.82 5.23 -8.23
CA GLU A 236 -29.67 4.04 -8.06
C GLU A 236 -28.84 2.84 -7.57
N TYR A 237 -27.68 2.61 -8.16
CA TYR A 237 -26.78 1.54 -7.70
C TYR A 237 -26.26 1.81 -6.29
N LYS A 238 -25.85 3.05 -6.00
CA LYS A 238 -25.39 3.45 -4.65
C LYS A 238 -26.47 3.20 -3.59
N ALA A 239 -27.73 3.51 -3.89
CA ALA A 239 -28.85 3.26 -2.98
C ALA A 239 -29.08 1.75 -2.77
N ALA A 240 -29.12 0.96 -3.83
CA ALA A 240 -29.29 -0.49 -3.75
C ALA A 240 -28.10 -1.17 -3.02
N GLN A 241 -26.89 -0.70 -3.24
CA GLN A 241 -25.71 -1.17 -2.52
C GLN A 241 -25.79 -0.82 -1.02
N ALA A 242 -26.21 0.40 -0.69
CA ALA A 242 -26.36 0.82 0.71
C ALA A 242 -27.40 -0.04 1.46
N GLU A 243 -28.51 -0.39 0.83
CA GLU A 243 -29.52 -1.30 1.40
C GLU A 243 -28.98 -2.71 1.58
N LEU A 244 -28.32 -3.26 0.55
CA LEU A 244 -27.69 -4.59 0.60
C LEU A 244 -26.64 -4.65 1.72
N VAL A 245 -25.76 -3.64 1.81
CA VAL A 245 -24.75 -3.54 2.86
C VAL A 245 -25.42 -3.46 4.24
N SER A 246 -26.45 -2.61 4.41
CA SER A 246 -27.17 -2.45 5.69
C SER A 246 -27.76 -3.77 6.18
N SER A 247 -28.39 -4.53 5.29
CA SER A 247 -28.98 -5.83 5.63
C SER A 247 -27.94 -6.90 5.95
N HIS A 248 -26.76 -6.82 5.32
CA HIS A 248 -25.70 -7.83 5.46
C HIS A 248 -24.81 -7.55 6.68
N ILE A 249 -24.39 -6.27 6.87
CA ILE A 249 -23.42 -5.87 7.89
C ILE A 249 -23.92 -6.15 9.31
N ALA A 250 -25.21 -5.99 9.56
CA ALA A 250 -25.83 -6.28 10.86
C ALA A 250 -25.64 -7.73 11.35
N LYS A 251 -25.32 -8.63 10.44
CA LYS A 251 -25.10 -10.08 10.72
C LYS A 251 -23.62 -10.46 10.80
N GLN A 252 -22.72 -9.50 10.55
CA GLN A 252 -21.28 -9.76 10.52
C GLN A 252 -20.66 -9.51 11.89
N ASP A 253 -19.57 -10.19 12.16
CA ASP A 253 -18.75 -10.02 13.35
C ASP A 253 -17.55 -9.09 13.05
N ILE A 254 -17.03 -9.16 11.84
CA ILE A 254 -15.88 -8.39 11.39
C ILE A 254 -16.16 -7.83 10.00
N VAL A 255 -15.79 -6.56 9.78
CA VAL A 255 -15.82 -5.92 8.46
C VAL A 255 -14.44 -5.34 8.15
N ILE A 256 -13.97 -5.54 6.93
CA ILE A 256 -12.71 -4.95 6.44
C ILE A 256 -13.01 -4.14 5.19
N THR A 257 -12.72 -2.84 5.22
CA THR A 257 -12.92 -1.94 4.09
C THR A 257 -11.59 -1.56 3.45
N THR A 258 -11.53 -1.60 2.12
CA THR A 258 -10.30 -1.39 1.34
C THR A 258 -10.49 -0.49 0.13
N ALA A 259 -11.63 0.20 0.00
CA ALA A 259 -11.95 0.98 -1.19
C ALA A 259 -11.19 2.31 -1.21
N LEU A 260 -10.36 2.49 -2.24
CA LEU A 260 -9.58 3.69 -2.49
C LEU A 260 -9.78 4.15 -3.93
N ILE A 261 -9.77 5.47 -4.14
CA ILE A 261 -9.78 6.11 -5.46
C ILE A 261 -8.52 6.97 -5.53
N PRO A 262 -7.60 6.70 -6.46
CA PRO A 262 -6.36 7.47 -6.56
C PRO A 262 -6.60 8.98 -6.73
N GLY A 263 -5.91 9.79 -5.92
CA GLY A 263 -5.99 11.24 -5.99
C GLY A 263 -7.30 11.86 -5.50
N ARG A 264 -8.21 11.07 -4.91
CA ARG A 264 -9.48 11.53 -4.35
C ARG A 264 -9.67 11.00 -2.93
N PRO A 265 -10.51 11.65 -2.12
CA PRO A 265 -10.93 11.10 -0.83
C PRO A 265 -11.58 9.71 -1.01
N ALA A 266 -11.36 8.82 -0.04
CA ALA A 266 -11.96 7.50 -0.03
C ALA A 266 -13.51 7.60 -0.01
N PRO A 267 -14.21 6.70 -0.72
CA PRO A 267 -15.67 6.70 -0.71
C PRO A 267 -16.18 6.26 0.67
N ARG A 268 -17.23 6.89 1.16
CA ARG A 268 -17.92 6.45 2.37
C ARG A 268 -18.75 5.20 2.05
N LEU A 269 -18.40 4.07 2.66
CA LEU A 269 -19.08 2.78 2.46
C LEU A 269 -20.00 2.41 3.63
N ILE A 270 -19.65 2.83 4.84
CA ILE A 270 -20.37 2.47 6.07
C ILE A 270 -20.71 3.74 6.84
N SER A 271 -22.01 3.99 7.04
CA SER A 271 -22.53 5.08 7.84
C SER A 271 -22.54 4.75 9.33
N ASP A 272 -22.66 5.77 10.20
CA ASP A 272 -22.78 5.58 11.64
C ASP A 272 -24.02 4.72 12.02
N ALA A 273 -25.12 4.86 11.28
CA ALA A 273 -26.31 4.02 11.46
C ALA A 273 -26.05 2.54 11.15
N GLN A 274 -25.25 2.27 10.12
CA GLN A 274 -24.83 0.89 9.80
C GLN A 274 -23.87 0.33 10.85
N VAL A 275 -22.95 1.13 11.39
CA VAL A 275 -22.11 0.75 12.55
C VAL A 275 -23.02 0.39 13.74
N ALA A 276 -24.01 1.24 14.06
CA ALA A 276 -24.95 1.01 15.15
C ALA A 276 -25.81 -0.25 14.98
N SER A 277 -26.00 -0.74 13.75
CA SER A 277 -26.74 -1.98 13.46
C SER A 277 -25.95 -3.25 13.74
N MET A 278 -24.63 -3.16 13.87
CA MET A 278 -23.78 -4.31 14.16
C MET A 278 -23.88 -4.74 15.61
N LYS A 279 -23.53 -5.99 15.89
CA LYS A 279 -23.54 -6.51 17.26
C LYS A 279 -22.42 -5.83 18.10
N PRO A 280 -22.70 -5.50 19.36
CA PRO A 280 -21.65 -5.09 20.28
C PRO A 280 -20.51 -6.12 20.32
N GLY A 281 -19.25 -5.67 20.34
CA GLY A 281 -18.07 -6.50 20.26
C GLY A 281 -17.63 -6.84 18.82
N SER A 282 -18.37 -6.40 17.79
CA SER A 282 -17.93 -6.48 16.40
C SER A 282 -16.76 -5.52 16.15
N VAL A 283 -15.98 -5.82 15.10
CA VAL A 283 -14.79 -5.05 14.72
C VAL A 283 -14.88 -4.61 13.26
N ILE A 284 -14.55 -3.36 12.98
CA ILE A 284 -14.37 -2.84 11.62
C ILE A 284 -12.92 -2.40 11.46
N VAL A 285 -12.26 -2.81 10.38
CA VAL A 285 -10.92 -2.30 10.01
C VAL A 285 -11.05 -1.46 8.77
N ASP A 286 -10.67 -0.19 8.87
CA ASP A 286 -10.70 0.78 7.77
C ASP A 286 -9.30 0.99 7.21
N LEU A 287 -8.96 0.34 6.09
CA LEU A 287 -7.66 0.51 5.41
C LEU A 287 -7.57 1.82 4.61
N ALA A 288 -8.67 2.55 4.46
CA ALA A 288 -8.72 3.82 3.73
C ALA A 288 -8.68 5.05 4.65
N VAL A 289 -8.49 4.86 5.95
CA VAL A 289 -8.62 5.91 6.97
C VAL A 289 -7.73 7.13 6.72
N GLU A 290 -6.52 6.94 6.19
CA GLU A 290 -5.59 8.03 5.88
C GLU A 290 -6.04 8.90 4.68
N GLN A 291 -7.01 8.42 3.90
CA GLN A 291 -7.58 9.14 2.74
C GLN A 291 -9.04 9.53 2.98
N GLY A 292 -9.41 9.78 4.22
CA GLY A 292 -10.74 10.20 4.64
C GLY A 292 -11.64 9.07 5.13
N GLY A 293 -11.25 7.82 4.93
CA GLY A 293 -11.89 6.62 5.46
C GLY A 293 -13.16 6.18 4.74
N ASN A 294 -13.37 4.87 4.72
CA ASN A 294 -14.59 4.24 4.23
C ASN A 294 -15.69 4.19 5.30
N VAL A 295 -15.33 4.34 6.57
CA VAL A 295 -16.21 4.14 7.72
C VAL A 295 -16.44 5.46 8.44
N GLU A 296 -17.70 5.83 8.65
CA GLU A 296 -18.04 6.99 9.44
C GLU A 296 -17.60 6.81 10.89
N GLY A 297 -16.89 7.81 11.42
CA GLY A 297 -16.34 7.78 12.78
C GLY A 297 -15.02 7.05 12.93
N ALA A 298 -14.42 6.52 11.84
CA ALA A 298 -13.02 6.06 11.88
C ALA A 298 -12.07 7.23 12.13
N VAL A 299 -11.06 7.01 12.97
CA VAL A 299 -10.03 8.01 13.32
C VAL A 299 -8.66 7.45 12.94
N ALA A 300 -7.95 8.20 12.10
CA ALA A 300 -6.64 7.78 11.63
C ALA A 300 -5.61 7.69 12.76
N GLY A 301 -5.02 6.51 12.94
CA GLY A 301 -4.05 6.19 13.98
C GLY A 301 -4.67 5.64 15.28
N GLU A 302 -5.99 5.49 15.36
CA GLU A 302 -6.67 5.08 16.59
C GLU A 302 -7.54 3.84 16.40
N VAL A 303 -7.83 3.19 17.51
CA VAL A 303 -8.93 2.23 17.65
C VAL A 303 -10.00 2.90 18.49
N VAL A 304 -11.14 3.21 17.89
CA VAL A 304 -12.25 3.88 18.58
C VAL A 304 -13.43 2.93 18.75
N THR A 305 -14.21 3.10 19.82
CA THR A 305 -15.43 2.32 20.03
C THR A 305 -16.65 3.21 19.81
N ARG A 306 -17.53 2.81 18.89
CA ARG A 306 -18.82 3.46 18.63
C ARG A 306 -19.95 2.43 18.66
N HIS A 307 -21.02 2.71 19.36
CA HIS A 307 -22.16 1.79 19.50
C HIS A 307 -21.77 0.37 19.95
N GLY A 308 -20.66 0.24 20.72
CA GLY A 308 -20.11 -1.06 21.14
C GLY A 308 -19.30 -1.78 20.05
N VAL A 309 -19.07 -1.17 18.89
CA VAL A 309 -18.25 -1.68 17.79
C VAL A 309 -16.88 -1.02 17.80
N LYS A 310 -15.82 -1.80 17.74
CA LYS A 310 -14.45 -1.28 17.61
C LYS A 310 -14.16 -0.93 16.14
N ILE A 311 -13.70 0.28 15.87
CA ILE A 311 -13.28 0.73 14.54
C ILE A 311 -11.77 0.96 14.57
N VAL A 312 -11.04 0.14 13.83
CA VAL A 312 -9.57 0.12 13.75
C VAL A 312 -9.14 0.98 12.58
N GLY A 313 -8.49 2.12 12.88
CA GLY A 313 -8.00 3.09 11.91
C GLY A 313 -6.48 3.19 11.86
N HIS A 314 -5.76 2.07 11.88
CA HIS A 314 -4.29 2.10 11.85
C HIS A 314 -3.75 2.78 10.60
N ARG A 315 -2.72 3.63 10.79
CA ARG A 315 -1.98 4.27 9.71
C ARG A 315 -0.88 3.37 9.18
N ASN A 316 -0.52 3.57 7.93
CA ASN A 316 0.64 2.95 7.27
C ASN A 316 0.75 1.45 7.59
N VAL A 317 -0.35 0.72 7.35
CA VAL A 317 -0.49 -0.68 7.78
C VAL A 317 0.64 -1.58 7.27
N PRO A 318 1.18 -1.45 6.03
CA PRO A 318 2.32 -2.26 5.59
C PRO A 318 3.56 -2.07 6.46
N SER A 319 3.81 -0.86 6.96
CA SER A 319 4.96 -0.56 7.83
C SER A 319 4.90 -1.32 9.17
N ARG A 320 3.75 -1.83 9.56
CA ARG A 320 3.58 -2.67 10.76
C ARG A 320 4.06 -4.11 10.56
N LEU A 321 4.39 -4.47 9.31
CA LEU A 321 5.10 -5.69 8.92
C LEU A 321 6.46 -5.31 8.30
N ALA A 322 7.21 -4.46 8.98
CA ALA A 322 8.34 -3.72 8.43
C ALA A 322 9.37 -4.59 7.69
N ALA A 323 9.70 -5.77 8.21
CA ALA A 323 10.68 -6.67 7.59
C ALA A 323 10.21 -7.16 6.20
N ASP A 324 9.03 -7.77 6.12
CA ASP A 324 8.49 -8.30 4.86
C ASP A 324 8.14 -7.17 3.89
N ALA A 325 7.56 -6.08 4.41
CA ALA A 325 7.21 -4.93 3.60
C ALA A 325 8.45 -4.27 2.98
N SER A 326 9.55 -4.15 3.72
CA SER A 326 10.83 -3.67 3.20
C SER A 326 11.42 -4.63 2.18
N ALA A 327 11.39 -5.93 2.44
CA ALA A 327 11.91 -6.93 1.51
C ALA A 327 11.21 -6.87 0.15
N LEU A 328 9.88 -6.76 0.14
CA LEU A 328 9.10 -6.65 -1.10
C LEU A 328 9.30 -5.29 -1.78
N PHE A 329 9.28 -4.20 -1.01
CA PHE A 329 9.48 -2.85 -1.55
C PHE A 329 10.87 -2.69 -2.19
N ALA A 330 11.90 -3.12 -1.48
CA ALA A 330 13.28 -3.10 -1.99
C ALA A 330 13.44 -3.95 -3.26
N ARG A 331 12.77 -5.11 -3.35
CA ARG A 331 12.74 -5.92 -4.57
C ARG A 331 12.01 -5.22 -5.71
N ASN A 332 10.93 -4.50 -5.45
CA ASN A 332 10.27 -3.70 -6.48
C ASN A 332 11.23 -2.65 -7.06
N LEU A 333 11.95 -1.91 -6.20
CA LEU A 333 12.94 -0.93 -6.63
C LEU A 333 14.12 -1.57 -7.38
N PHE A 334 14.60 -2.72 -6.89
CA PHE A 334 15.66 -3.47 -7.59
C PHE A 334 15.18 -3.94 -8.96
N ASN A 335 13.99 -4.53 -9.06
CA ASN A 335 13.43 -5.01 -10.31
C ASN A 335 13.25 -3.86 -11.31
N PHE A 336 12.79 -2.69 -10.84
CA PHE A 336 12.70 -1.49 -11.65
C PHE A 336 14.07 -1.07 -12.21
N LEU A 337 15.06 -0.85 -11.36
CA LEU A 337 16.38 -0.38 -11.81
C LEU A 337 17.10 -1.42 -12.66
N SER A 338 17.00 -2.70 -12.32
CA SER A 338 17.67 -3.79 -13.06
C SER A 338 17.06 -4.04 -14.44
N ALA A 339 15.75 -3.84 -14.60
CA ALA A 339 15.09 -4.01 -15.90
C ALA A 339 15.55 -2.97 -16.93
N PHE A 340 15.97 -1.80 -16.47
CA PHE A 340 16.49 -0.71 -17.31
C PHE A 340 18.01 -0.56 -17.26
N TRP A 341 18.71 -1.48 -16.59
CA TRP A 341 20.15 -1.36 -16.41
C TRP A 341 20.92 -1.59 -17.72
N ASP A 342 21.54 -0.52 -18.22
CA ASP A 342 22.47 -0.60 -19.34
C ASP A 342 23.85 -0.97 -18.81
N LYS A 343 24.36 -2.13 -19.22
CA LYS A 343 25.64 -2.67 -18.76
C LYS A 343 26.84 -1.89 -19.30
N GLU A 344 26.73 -1.31 -20.50
CA GLU A 344 27.82 -0.54 -21.11
C GLU A 344 27.90 0.87 -20.46
N ALA A 345 26.76 1.48 -20.23
CA ALA A 345 26.66 2.78 -19.54
C ALA A 345 26.84 2.69 -18.02
N GLY A 346 26.69 1.47 -17.43
CA GLY A 346 26.75 1.26 -15.99
C GLY A 346 25.68 1.99 -15.20
N LYS A 347 24.51 2.21 -15.81
CA LYS A 347 23.38 2.96 -15.24
C LYS A 347 22.05 2.55 -15.86
N PRO A 348 20.92 2.77 -15.18
CA PRO A 348 19.61 2.54 -15.79
C PRO A 348 19.29 3.63 -16.84
N VAL A 349 18.61 3.19 -17.92
CA VAL A 349 18.10 4.05 -19.01
C VAL A 349 16.62 3.74 -19.18
N LEU A 350 15.77 4.68 -18.79
CA LEU A 350 14.32 4.50 -18.88
C LEU A 350 13.84 4.63 -20.32
N ASP A 351 12.91 3.77 -20.72
CA ASP A 351 12.13 3.96 -21.93
C ASP A 351 11.02 5.01 -21.73
N ASP A 352 10.42 5.45 -22.85
CA ASP A 352 9.40 6.49 -22.82
C ASP A 352 8.11 6.06 -22.13
N GLU A 353 7.70 4.80 -22.24
CA GLU A 353 6.44 4.33 -21.66
C GLU A 353 6.45 4.40 -20.13
N ILE A 354 7.47 3.80 -19.51
CA ILE A 354 7.59 3.83 -18.05
C ILE A 354 8.14 5.15 -17.57
N GLY A 355 9.14 5.71 -18.27
CA GLY A 355 9.74 6.99 -17.93
C GLY A 355 8.70 8.12 -17.86
N ASN A 356 7.86 8.26 -18.88
CA ASN A 356 6.81 9.30 -18.91
C ASN A 356 5.74 9.07 -17.84
N ALA A 357 5.43 7.81 -17.51
CA ALA A 357 4.46 7.51 -16.48
C ALA A 357 4.90 7.92 -15.07
N ILE A 358 6.15 7.59 -14.68
CA ILE A 358 6.63 7.74 -13.31
C ILE A 358 7.43 9.03 -13.05
N ARG A 359 8.04 9.63 -14.09
CA ARG A 359 8.87 10.83 -13.94
C ARG A 359 8.00 12.03 -13.65
N LEU A 360 8.23 12.67 -12.49
CA LEU A 360 7.52 13.87 -12.07
C LEU A 360 8.28 15.14 -12.45
N THR A 361 9.63 15.10 -12.33
CA THR A 361 10.50 16.27 -12.54
C THR A 361 11.69 15.92 -13.42
N GLN A 362 12.11 16.87 -14.24
CA GLN A 362 13.31 16.78 -15.08
C GLN A 362 13.77 18.17 -15.49
N GLY A 363 15.09 18.40 -15.53
CA GLY A 363 15.66 19.68 -15.99
C GLY A 363 15.18 20.90 -15.19
N GLY A 364 14.93 20.73 -13.90
CA GLY A 364 14.46 21.81 -13.02
C GLY A 364 12.96 22.12 -13.14
N LYS A 365 12.17 21.29 -13.81
CA LYS A 365 10.74 21.51 -14.06
C LYS A 365 9.91 20.29 -13.69
N VAL A 366 8.65 20.51 -13.33
CA VAL A 366 7.63 19.46 -13.27
C VAL A 366 7.23 19.12 -14.70
N VAL A 367 7.31 17.85 -15.08
CA VAL A 367 7.08 17.38 -16.46
C VAL A 367 5.92 16.37 -16.60
N ASN A 368 5.41 15.84 -15.49
CA ASN A 368 4.35 14.83 -15.54
C ASN A 368 2.99 15.46 -15.87
N GLU A 369 2.37 14.98 -16.96
CA GLU A 369 1.08 15.50 -17.45
C GLU A 369 -0.04 15.44 -16.39
N ARG A 370 -0.04 14.41 -15.53
CA ARG A 370 -1.03 14.27 -14.45
C ARG A 370 -0.96 15.37 -13.38
N LEU A 371 0.15 16.13 -13.35
CA LEU A 371 0.36 17.22 -12.41
C LEU A 371 0.24 18.59 -13.06
N LEU A 372 0.26 18.67 -14.38
CA LEU A 372 0.20 19.93 -15.14
C LEU A 372 -1.24 20.35 -15.47
N GLY A 373 -2.21 19.42 -15.31
CA GLY A 373 -3.62 19.64 -15.58
C GLY A 373 -4.44 20.13 -14.36
#